data_7d84c2c56dd84b65ab1366bae4b3eada
#
_entry.id   7d84c2c56dd84b65ab1366bae4b3eada
#
_cell.length_a   1.000
_cell.length_b   1.000
_cell.length_c   1.000
_cell.angle_alpha   90.00
_cell.angle_beta   90.00
_cell.angle_gamma   90.00
#
_symmetry.space_group_name_H-M   'P 1'
#
loop_
_entity.id
_entity.type
_entity.pdbx_description
1 polymer ?
#
loop_
_entity_poly.entity_id
_entity_poly.type
_entity_poly.pdbx_seq_one_letter_code
_entity_poly.pdbx_strand_id
1 'polypeptide(L)'
;MNWILSPLKVRPDHRNRIGPKAYGLSLMAQEGFNIPDTLFLTVDAYNAFVNAAGLRERILLELNRKKFKDMRWEEIWDCATRIRHLFLKKQIPGPLKSYLTDKIQSHFNGKTLAIRSSAPDEDASGSSFAGLHESFVNVRGSSSILDHIRLVWASLWSDAALLYRQEIGLDVEKSAMAVVLQETVTGSRSGVVFSQNPNDKTQVIIESVYGLNQGLVDGMVEPDRWVLDRDKKTVLSHKPAQREHWMIPSEHGVETAPLPEDLSGRPPLNSKEALGICDLAFRAEALFKAPQDVEWTIKNDTLYVLQSRPITTLSPSETQDKRAWYLSLHRSFKNLQDLRNTIEETLIPEMTKTAKDLAEQDIMVLSDR
;
A
#
# COMPACT_ATOMS: atom_id res chain seq x y z
N MET A 1 -9.24 22.38 -17.61
CA MET A 1 -9.19 21.02 -16.99
C MET A 1 -8.45 21.14 -15.66
N ASN A 2 -8.99 20.63 -14.60
CA ASN A 2 -8.36 20.73 -13.27
C ASN A 2 -7.71 19.38 -12.94
N TRP A 3 -6.42 19.24 -13.24
CA TRP A 3 -5.67 18.00 -13.02
C TRP A 3 -5.27 17.77 -11.56
N ILE A 4 -5.34 18.83 -10.72
CA ILE A 4 -4.99 18.77 -9.31
C ILE A 4 -6.11 19.33 -8.46
N LEU A 5 -6.44 18.66 -7.36
CA LEU A 5 -7.38 19.10 -6.33
C LEU A 5 -6.69 19.13 -4.96
N SER A 6 -7.05 20.10 -4.12
CA SER A 6 -6.66 20.08 -2.69
C SER A 6 -7.78 19.46 -1.85
N PRO A 7 -7.47 18.86 -0.69
CA PRO A 7 -8.46 18.14 0.14
C PRO A 7 -9.70 18.96 0.48
N LEU A 8 -9.53 20.21 0.87
CA LEU A 8 -10.63 21.10 1.25
C LEU A 8 -11.53 21.55 0.08
N LYS A 9 -11.10 21.32 -1.17
CA LYS A 9 -11.88 21.66 -2.40
C LYS A 9 -12.56 20.47 -3.04
N VAL A 10 -12.42 19.28 -2.44
CA VAL A 10 -13.06 18.06 -2.92
C VAL A 10 -14.55 18.10 -2.60
N ARG A 11 -15.38 17.67 -3.56
CA ARG A 11 -16.82 17.51 -3.46
C ARG A 11 -17.20 16.05 -3.75
N PRO A 12 -18.42 15.62 -3.41
CA PRO A 12 -18.86 14.22 -3.64
C PRO A 12 -18.72 13.76 -5.10
N ASP A 13 -18.97 14.64 -6.07
CA ASP A 13 -18.84 14.35 -7.51
C ASP A 13 -17.39 14.10 -7.96
N HIS A 14 -16.40 14.46 -7.14
CA HIS A 14 -14.99 14.21 -7.42
C HIS A 14 -14.52 12.80 -7.04
N ARG A 15 -15.32 11.99 -6.32
CA ARG A 15 -14.90 10.66 -5.83
C ARG A 15 -14.30 9.78 -6.94
N ASN A 16 -14.98 9.68 -8.08
CA ASN A 16 -14.53 8.88 -9.21
C ASN A 16 -13.33 9.51 -9.97
N ARG A 17 -12.98 10.76 -9.66
CA ARG A 17 -11.83 11.43 -10.28
C ARG A 17 -10.55 11.30 -9.48
N ILE A 18 -10.66 11.05 -8.16
CA ILE A 18 -9.49 11.00 -7.26
C ILE A 18 -9.34 9.64 -6.56
N GLY A 19 -10.33 8.75 -6.67
CA GLY A 19 -10.35 7.46 -6.01
C GLY A 19 -10.65 7.52 -4.50
N PRO A 20 -10.93 6.36 -3.87
CA PRO A 20 -11.42 6.28 -2.51
C PRO A 20 -10.39 6.72 -1.45
N LYS A 21 -9.09 6.40 -1.62
CA LYS A 21 -8.06 6.82 -0.67
C LYS A 21 -7.94 8.34 -0.58
N ALA A 22 -7.87 9.02 -1.73
CA ALA A 22 -7.83 10.47 -1.79
C ALA A 22 -9.14 11.09 -1.28
N TYR A 23 -10.29 10.49 -1.63
CA TYR A 23 -11.59 10.96 -1.17
C TYR A 23 -11.73 10.81 0.35
N GLY A 24 -11.31 9.68 0.93
CA GLY A 24 -11.29 9.48 2.37
C GLY A 24 -10.44 10.51 3.11
N LEU A 25 -9.21 10.76 2.63
CA LEU A 25 -8.34 11.81 3.18
C LEU A 25 -8.99 13.20 3.08
N SER A 26 -9.72 13.50 2.00
CA SER A 26 -10.40 14.79 1.86
C SER A 26 -11.51 14.97 2.89
N LEU A 27 -12.32 13.94 3.14
CA LEU A 27 -13.37 13.99 4.16
C LEU A 27 -12.76 14.18 5.55
N MET A 28 -11.69 13.47 5.87
CA MET A 28 -11.00 13.64 7.15
C MET A 28 -10.43 15.06 7.32
N ALA A 29 -9.83 15.63 6.26
CA ALA A 29 -9.36 17.01 6.30
C ALA A 29 -10.49 18.01 6.55
N GLN A 30 -11.64 17.84 5.91
CA GLN A 30 -12.83 18.68 6.08
C GLN A 30 -13.44 18.57 7.48
N GLU A 31 -13.30 17.41 8.14
CA GLU A 31 -13.72 17.15 9.52
C GLU A 31 -12.64 17.48 10.57
N GLY A 32 -11.59 18.19 10.16
CA GLY A 32 -10.57 18.71 11.07
C GLY A 32 -9.60 17.66 11.63
N PHE A 33 -9.39 16.55 10.92
CA PHE A 33 -8.26 15.67 11.23
C PHE A 33 -6.95 16.31 10.75
N ASN A 34 -5.90 16.13 11.53
CA ASN A 34 -4.57 16.53 11.09
C ASN A 34 -4.08 15.57 10.01
N ILE A 35 -4.15 15.98 8.76
CA ILE A 35 -3.50 15.28 7.65
C ILE A 35 -2.26 16.07 7.22
N PRO A 36 -1.19 15.42 6.74
CA PRO A 36 -0.07 16.13 6.13
C PRO A 36 -0.54 16.97 4.93
N ASP A 37 0.23 17.98 4.57
CA ASP A 37 -0.06 18.77 3.38
C ASP A 37 -0.19 17.88 2.15
N THR A 38 -1.30 18.01 1.41
CA THR A 38 -1.71 17.01 0.42
C THR A 38 -2.33 17.64 -0.81
N LEU A 39 -1.98 17.11 -1.99
CA LEU A 39 -2.64 17.35 -3.27
C LEU A 39 -3.07 16.01 -3.90
N PHE A 40 -4.17 16.05 -4.64
CA PHE A 40 -4.67 14.91 -5.40
C PHE A 40 -4.52 15.15 -6.89
N LEU A 41 -3.74 14.31 -7.56
CA LEU A 41 -3.66 14.27 -9.02
C LEU A 41 -4.80 13.39 -9.53
N THR A 42 -5.69 13.97 -10.35
CA THR A 42 -6.92 13.32 -10.79
C THR A 42 -6.67 12.30 -11.91
N VAL A 43 -7.62 11.39 -12.14
CA VAL A 43 -7.61 10.48 -13.30
C VAL A 43 -7.56 11.23 -14.64
N ASP A 44 -7.98 12.50 -14.67
CA ASP A 44 -7.90 13.32 -15.90
C ASP A 44 -6.44 13.58 -16.29
N ALA A 45 -5.52 13.68 -15.32
CA ALA A 45 -4.08 13.81 -15.59
C ALA A 45 -3.50 12.49 -16.15
N TYR A 46 -3.91 11.35 -15.59
CA TYR A 46 -3.57 10.04 -16.13
C TYR A 46 -4.05 9.90 -17.58
N ASN A 47 -5.31 10.22 -17.84
CA ASN A 47 -5.89 10.16 -19.20
C ASN A 47 -5.19 11.12 -20.16
N ALA A 48 -4.85 12.34 -19.71
CA ALA A 48 -4.09 13.28 -20.51
C ALA A 48 -2.71 12.73 -20.90
N PHE A 49 -2.01 12.08 -19.96
CA PHE A 49 -0.74 11.41 -20.25
C PHE A 49 -0.92 10.25 -21.23
N VAL A 50 -1.83 9.33 -20.94
CA VAL A 50 -2.05 8.13 -21.77
C VAL A 50 -2.43 8.49 -23.20
N ASN A 51 -3.31 9.50 -23.40
CA ASN A 51 -3.75 9.93 -24.71
C ASN A 51 -2.65 10.67 -25.48
N ALA A 52 -2.00 11.66 -24.84
CA ALA A 52 -0.98 12.46 -25.52
C ALA A 52 0.31 11.67 -25.81
N ALA A 53 0.61 10.63 -25.03
CA ALA A 53 1.73 9.74 -25.27
C ALA A 53 1.42 8.58 -26.26
N GLY A 54 0.18 8.50 -26.76
CA GLY A 54 -0.28 7.44 -27.68
C GLY A 54 -0.24 6.06 -27.04
N LEU A 55 -0.51 5.97 -25.73
CA LEU A 55 -0.45 4.71 -24.98
C LEU A 55 -1.77 3.95 -25.04
N ARG A 56 -2.92 4.64 -25.20
CA ARG A 56 -4.24 4.01 -25.13
C ARG A 56 -4.40 2.87 -26.15
N GLU A 57 -4.13 3.15 -27.41
CA GLU A 57 -4.24 2.15 -28.48
C GLU A 57 -3.26 0.99 -28.26
N ARG A 58 -2.07 1.28 -27.76
CA ARG A 58 -1.05 0.24 -27.48
C ARG A 58 -1.44 -0.65 -26.30
N ILE A 59 -2.02 -0.07 -25.23
CA ILE A 59 -2.57 -0.81 -24.11
C ILE A 59 -3.69 -1.72 -24.58
N LEU A 60 -4.64 -1.20 -25.37
CA LEU A 60 -5.73 -1.98 -25.92
C LEU A 60 -5.22 -3.11 -26.82
N LEU A 61 -4.21 -2.88 -27.66
CA LEU A 61 -3.58 -3.92 -28.46
C LEU A 61 -2.98 -5.03 -27.60
N GLU A 62 -2.30 -4.71 -26.51
CA GLU A 62 -1.73 -5.71 -25.61
C GLU A 62 -2.81 -6.52 -24.89
N LEU A 63 -3.85 -5.86 -24.39
CA LEU A 63 -4.97 -6.51 -23.68
C LEU A 63 -5.80 -7.41 -24.61
N ASN A 64 -5.92 -7.04 -25.90
CA ASN A 64 -6.76 -7.76 -26.88
C ASN A 64 -5.99 -8.77 -27.74
N ARG A 65 -4.71 -9.04 -27.48
CA ARG A 65 -3.95 -10.10 -28.18
C ARG A 65 -4.56 -11.47 -28.02
N LYS A 66 -5.15 -11.72 -26.86
CA LYS A 66 -5.87 -12.94 -26.50
C LYS A 66 -6.97 -12.58 -25.50
N LYS A 67 -8.10 -13.28 -25.53
CA LYS A 67 -9.15 -13.05 -24.54
C LYS A 67 -8.57 -13.30 -23.14
N PHE A 68 -8.73 -12.37 -22.23
CA PHE A 68 -8.07 -12.39 -20.91
C PHE A 68 -8.40 -13.68 -20.14
N LYS A 69 -9.65 -14.17 -20.22
CA LYS A 69 -10.08 -15.44 -19.60
C LYS A 69 -9.35 -16.69 -20.12
N ASP A 70 -8.76 -16.60 -21.31
CA ASP A 70 -8.05 -17.70 -21.98
C ASP A 70 -6.53 -17.58 -21.83
N MET A 71 -6.06 -16.50 -21.17
CA MET A 71 -4.63 -16.29 -20.90
C MET A 71 -4.17 -17.13 -19.72
N ARG A 72 -3.00 -17.77 -19.87
CA ARG A 72 -2.27 -18.37 -18.76
C ARG A 72 -1.57 -17.28 -17.94
N TRP A 73 -1.14 -17.60 -16.73
CA TRP A 73 -0.48 -16.65 -15.85
C TRP A 73 0.76 -16.01 -16.49
N GLU A 74 1.58 -16.77 -17.19
CA GLU A 74 2.79 -16.27 -17.87
C GLU A 74 2.44 -15.27 -18.98
N GLU A 75 1.33 -15.48 -19.67
CA GLU A 75 0.85 -14.58 -20.72
C GLU A 75 0.32 -13.26 -20.13
N ILE A 76 -0.31 -13.34 -18.94
CA ILE A 76 -0.77 -12.14 -18.20
C ILE A 76 0.43 -11.37 -17.68
N TRP A 77 1.43 -12.04 -17.09
CA TRP A 77 2.67 -11.42 -16.62
C TRP A 77 3.43 -10.72 -17.74
N ASP A 78 3.53 -11.35 -18.90
CA ASP A 78 4.19 -10.81 -20.09
C ASP A 78 3.40 -9.59 -20.65
N CYS A 79 2.06 -9.68 -20.72
CA CYS A 79 1.19 -8.55 -21.09
C CYS A 79 1.38 -7.37 -20.13
N ALA A 80 1.32 -7.61 -18.82
CA ALA A 80 1.55 -6.62 -17.77
C ALA A 80 2.90 -5.93 -17.93
N THR A 81 3.95 -6.73 -18.11
CA THR A 81 5.33 -6.25 -18.29
C THR A 81 5.46 -5.35 -19.52
N ARG A 82 4.87 -5.74 -20.66
CA ARG A 82 4.87 -4.92 -21.88
C ARG A 82 4.13 -3.60 -21.67
N ILE A 83 2.94 -3.62 -21.03
CA ILE A 83 2.19 -2.39 -20.77
C ILE A 83 2.97 -1.47 -19.81
N ARG A 84 3.47 -1.98 -18.69
CA ARG A 84 4.29 -1.19 -17.74
C ARG A 84 5.49 -0.55 -18.43
N HIS A 85 6.15 -1.29 -19.32
CA HIS A 85 7.28 -0.78 -20.07
C HIS A 85 6.92 0.41 -20.99
N LEU A 86 5.69 0.46 -21.52
CA LEU A 86 5.21 1.61 -22.29
C LEU A 86 5.19 2.88 -21.42
N PHE A 87 4.73 2.80 -20.16
CA PHE A 87 4.74 3.92 -19.23
C PHE A 87 6.17 4.37 -18.90
N LEU A 88 7.09 3.44 -18.68
CA LEU A 88 8.47 3.74 -18.31
C LEU A 88 9.26 4.39 -19.44
N LYS A 89 9.00 4.02 -20.69
CA LYS A 89 9.66 4.60 -21.87
C LYS A 89 9.18 5.99 -22.26
N LYS A 90 7.96 6.37 -21.87
CA LYS A 90 7.36 7.65 -22.29
C LYS A 90 7.55 8.72 -21.22
N GLN A 91 7.92 9.91 -21.66
CA GLN A 91 7.95 11.09 -20.78
C GLN A 91 6.57 11.71 -20.66
N ILE A 92 6.31 12.38 -19.54
CA ILE A 92 5.09 13.17 -19.37
C ILE A 92 5.11 14.31 -20.40
N PRO A 93 4.02 14.50 -21.17
CA PRO A 93 3.92 15.54 -22.20
C PRO A 93 4.19 16.95 -21.66
N GLY A 94 4.88 17.79 -22.45
CA GLY A 94 5.34 19.11 -22.03
C GLY A 94 4.30 19.96 -21.28
N PRO A 95 3.08 20.17 -21.81
CA PRO A 95 2.07 20.99 -21.12
C PRO A 95 1.65 20.42 -19.76
N LEU A 96 1.49 19.09 -19.64
CA LEU A 96 1.17 18.43 -18.39
C LEU A 96 2.36 18.48 -17.42
N LYS A 97 3.58 18.24 -17.94
CA LYS A 97 4.82 18.31 -17.17
C LYS A 97 5.01 19.68 -16.52
N SER A 98 4.91 20.76 -17.30
CA SER A 98 5.05 22.13 -16.79
C SER A 98 4.00 22.43 -15.73
N TYR A 99 2.74 22.14 -16.01
CA TYR A 99 1.65 22.36 -15.03
C TYR A 99 1.89 21.63 -13.70
N LEU A 100 2.27 20.35 -13.76
CA LEU A 100 2.53 19.54 -12.56
C LEU A 100 3.74 20.09 -11.79
N THR A 101 4.83 20.40 -12.50
CA THR A 101 6.05 20.97 -11.90
C THR A 101 5.73 22.26 -11.15
N ASP A 102 5.05 23.20 -11.79
CA ASP A 102 4.73 24.50 -11.20
C ASP A 102 3.83 24.36 -9.97
N LYS A 103 2.82 23.48 -10.05
CA LYS A 103 1.88 23.24 -8.94
C LYS A 103 2.56 22.54 -7.76
N ILE A 104 3.39 21.53 -8.01
CA ILE A 104 4.12 20.81 -6.98
C ILE A 104 5.14 21.73 -6.30
N GLN A 105 5.91 22.50 -7.07
CA GLN A 105 6.89 23.44 -6.50
C GLN A 105 6.22 24.54 -5.68
N SER A 106 5.18 25.18 -6.22
CA SER A 106 4.49 26.27 -5.52
C SER A 106 3.78 25.84 -4.25
N HIS A 107 3.32 24.56 -4.18
CA HIS A 107 2.58 24.07 -3.02
C HIS A 107 3.50 23.48 -1.96
N PHE A 108 4.42 22.59 -2.34
CA PHE A 108 5.25 21.85 -1.39
C PHE A 108 6.61 22.50 -1.09
N ASN A 109 7.03 23.50 -1.88
CA ASN A 109 8.25 24.27 -1.66
C ASN A 109 9.49 23.42 -1.32
N GLY A 110 9.74 22.35 -2.10
CA GLY A 110 10.90 21.49 -1.93
C GLY A 110 10.80 20.43 -0.82
N LYS A 111 9.67 20.33 -0.14
CA LYS A 111 9.40 19.24 0.83
C LYS A 111 9.46 17.86 0.14
N THR A 112 9.80 16.83 0.92
CA THR A 112 9.72 15.44 0.45
C THR A 112 8.29 14.93 0.48
N LEU A 113 7.94 14.08 -0.48
CA LEU A 113 6.58 13.59 -0.66
C LEU A 113 6.47 12.08 -0.54
N ALA A 114 5.34 11.64 0.00
CA ALA A 114 4.80 10.32 -0.23
C ALA A 114 3.91 10.39 -1.49
N ILE A 115 4.10 9.46 -2.42
CA ILE A 115 3.36 9.37 -3.68
C ILE A 115 2.62 8.03 -3.67
N ARG A 116 1.28 8.09 -3.56
CA ARG A 116 0.44 6.91 -3.34
C ARG A 116 -0.61 6.76 -4.43
N SER A 117 -0.92 5.53 -4.78
CA SER A 117 -2.02 5.20 -5.69
C SER A 117 -3.39 5.47 -5.07
N SER A 118 -4.35 5.85 -5.90
CA SER A 118 -5.76 5.96 -5.53
C SER A 118 -6.61 5.68 -6.78
N ALA A 119 -6.83 4.39 -7.09
CA ALA A 119 -7.65 4.03 -8.24
C ALA A 119 -9.14 4.12 -7.90
N PRO A 120 -10.00 4.66 -8.80
CA PRO A 120 -11.44 4.75 -8.54
C PRO A 120 -12.11 3.43 -8.19
N ASP A 121 -11.56 2.33 -8.73
CA ASP A 121 -12.14 0.99 -8.60
C ASP A 121 -11.68 0.24 -7.33
N GLU A 122 -10.80 0.85 -6.49
CA GLU A 122 -10.20 0.18 -5.32
C GLU A 122 -11.20 -0.29 -4.26
N ASP A 123 -12.38 0.34 -4.16
CA ASP A 123 -13.40 0.02 -3.15
C ASP A 123 -14.71 -0.52 -3.79
N ALA A 124 -14.66 -1.08 -4.99
CA ALA A 124 -15.84 -1.70 -5.57
C ALA A 124 -16.28 -2.90 -4.72
N SER A 125 -17.44 -2.77 -4.08
CA SER A 125 -18.22 -3.80 -3.37
C SER A 125 -17.42 -4.98 -2.77
N GLY A 126 -16.76 -4.75 -1.60
CA GLY A 126 -16.17 -5.84 -0.80
C GLY A 126 -14.79 -6.31 -1.25
N SER A 127 -14.17 -5.65 -2.22
CA SER A 127 -12.84 -5.96 -2.73
C SER A 127 -11.76 -5.09 -2.09
N SER A 128 -10.57 -5.66 -1.84
CA SER A 128 -9.43 -4.95 -1.27
C SER A 128 -8.24 -4.98 -2.23
N PHE A 129 -7.89 -3.83 -2.80
CA PHE A 129 -6.68 -3.65 -3.62
C PHE A 129 -5.42 -3.36 -2.79
N ALA A 130 -5.46 -3.64 -1.50
CA ALA A 130 -4.33 -3.36 -0.63
C ALA A 130 -3.08 -4.13 -1.06
N GLY A 131 -1.98 -3.41 -1.24
CA GLY A 131 -0.70 -3.97 -1.66
C GLY A 131 -0.56 -4.27 -3.16
N LEU A 132 -1.61 -4.03 -3.99
CA LEU A 132 -1.55 -4.29 -5.43
C LEU A 132 -0.92 -3.14 -6.23
N HIS A 133 -0.88 -1.95 -5.68
CA HIS A 133 -0.33 -0.76 -6.34
C HIS A 133 0.85 -0.20 -5.57
N GLU A 134 1.81 0.36 -6.30
CA GLU A 134 3.03 0.92 -5.74
C GLU A 134 2.75 2.23 -4.99
N SER A 135 3.54 2.44 -3.94
CA SER A 135 3.60 3.67 -3.16
C SER A 135 5.05 3.98 -2.83
N PHE A 136 5.42 5.25 -2.85
CA PHE A 136 6.80 5.69 -2.61
C PHE A 136 6.79 6.76 -1.52
N VAL A 137 7.75 6.71 -0.62
CA VAL A 137 7.87 7.64 0.51
C VAL A 137 9.21 8.36 0.44
N ASN A 138 9.25 9.59 0.93
CA ASN A 138 10.45 10.44 0.97
C ASN A 138 11.04 10.77 -0.42
N VAL A 139 10.17 10.97 -1.41
CA VAL A 139 10.59 11.37 -2.76
C VAL A 139 10.89 12.87 -2.80
N ARG A 140 12.06 13.25 -3.31
CA ARG A 140 12.53 14.63 -3.35
C ARG A 140 12.80 15.10 -4.78
N GLY A 141 12.46 16.37 -5.05
CA GLY A 141 12.76 17.04 -6.30
C GLY A 141 11.75 16.76 -7.40
N SER A 142 11.42 17.80 -8.21
CA SER A 142 10.33 17.77 -9.18
C SER A 142 10.48 16.67 -10.23
N SER A 143 11.72 16.42 -10.70
CA SER A 143 11.96 15.36 -11.69
C SER A 143 11.65 13.99 -11.11
N SER A 144 12.19 13.69 -9.92
CA SER A 144 11.96 12.42 -9.22
C SER A 144 10.47 12.21 -8.89
N ILE A 145 9.77 13.26 -8.45
CA ILE A 145 8.33 13.20 -8.17
C ILE A 145 7.55 12.83 -9.44
N LEU A 146 7.86 13.44 -10.58
CA LEU A 146 7.22 13.11 -11.86
C LEU A 146 7.51 11.69 -12.33
N ASP A 147 8.72 11.19 -12.09
CA ASP A 147 9.09 9.81 -12.40
C ASP A 147 8.34 8.82 -11.52
N HIS A 148 8.18 9.11 -10.22
CA HIS A 148 7.41 8.27 -9.31
C HIS A 148 5.90 8.31 -9.59
N ILE A 149 5.35 9.44 -10.04
CA ILE A 149 3.97 9.50 -10.55
C ILE A 149 3.80 8.53 -11.72
N ARG A 150 4.75 8.46 -12.66
CA ARG A 150 4.69 7.49 -13.77
C ARG A 150 4.79 6.04 -13.29
N LEU A 151 5.60 5.76 -12.27
CA LEU A 151 5.70 4.44 -11.66
C LEU A 151 4.37 4.04 -11.00
N VAL A 152 3.74 4.94 -10.24
CA VAL A 152 2.41 4.71 -9.67
C VAL A 152 1.38 4.46 -10.78
N TRP A 153 1.39 5.24 -11.87
CA TRP A 153 0.51 4.99 -13.00
C TRP A 153 0.78 3.63 -13.67
N ALA A 154 2.05 3.24 -13.79
CA ALA A 154 2.43 1.94 -14.34
C ALA A 154 1.98 0.78 -13.45
N SER A 155 1.93 0.95 -12.12
CA SER A 155 1.51 -0.10 -11.18
C SER A 155 0.04 -0.51 -11.34
N LEU A 156 -0.79 0.35 -11.96
CA LEU A 156 -2.15 -0.01 -12.39
C LEU A 156 -2.17 -1.27 -13.27
N TRP A 157 -1.10 -1.51 -14.00
CA TRP A 157 -0.93 -2.57 -14.99
C TRP A 157 -0.01 -3.69 -14.51
N SER A 158 0.15 -3.88 -13.19
CA SER A 158 0.83 -5.06 -12.66
C SER A 158 0.00 -6.32 -12.94
N ASP A 159 0.65 -7.47 -13.05
CA ASP A 159 0.01 -8.77 -13.23
C ASP A 159 -1.01 -9.06 -12.12
N ALA A 160 -0.62 -8.82 -10.86
CA ALA A 160 -1.51 -8.95 -9.72
C ALA A 160 -2.75 -8.03 -9.83
N ALA A 161 -2.57 -6.77 -10.25
CA ALA A 161 -3.68 -5.84 -10.43
C ALA A 161 -4.59 -6.22 -11.61
N LEU A 162 -4.03 -6.74 -12.70
CA LEU A 162 -4.79 -7.23 -13.85
C LEU A 162 -5.62 -8.46 -13.48
N LEU A 163 -5.00 -9.46 -12.83
CA LEU A 163 -5.68 -10.68 -12.36
C LEU A 163 -6.83 -10.35 -11.42
N TYR A 164 -6.56 -9.50 -10.43
CA TYR A 164 -7.58 -9.13 -9.44
C TYR A 164 -8.78 -8.42 -10.06
N ARG A 165 -8.55 -7.46 -10.99
CA ARG A 165 -9.65 -6.80 -11.70
C ARG A 165 -10.48 -7.77 -12.51
N GLN A 166 -9.86 -8.74 -13.14
CA GLN A 166 -10.57 -9.79 -13.87
C GLN A 166 -11.46 -10.61 -12.93
N GLU A 167 -10.93 -11.01 -11.78
CA GLU A 167 -11.67 -11.83 -10.81
C GLU A 167 -12.96 -11.16 -10.30
N ILE A 168 -12.89 -9.84 -10.08
CA ILE A 168 -14.04 -9.06 -9.63
C ILE A 168 -14.88 -8.50 -10.78
N GLY A 169 -14.59 -8.88 -12.04
CA GLY A 169 -15.36 -8.51 -13.21
C GLY A 169 -15.27 -7.05 -13.62
N LEU A 170 -14.20 -6.33 -13.26
CA LEU A 170 -14.00 -4.95 -13.68
C LEU A 170 -13.54 -4.87 -15.14
N ASP A 171 -13.99 -3.80 -15.82
CA ASP A 171 -13.56 -3.46 -17.16
C ASP A 171 -12.13 -2.90 -17.14
N VAL A 172 -11.16 -3.77 -17.40
CA VAL A 172 -9.73 -3.43 -17.38
C VAL A 172 -9.38 -2.31 -18.36
N GLU A 173 -10.09 -2.19 -19.48
CA GLU A 173 -9.81 -1.18 -20.51
C GLU A 173 -10.13 0.24 -20.05
N LYS A 174 -11.08 0.39 -19.10
CA LYS A 174 -11.50 1.68 -18.53
C LYS A 174 -10.70 2.09 -17.30
N SER A 175 -9.76 1.25 -16.86
CA SER A 175 -8.98 1.51 -15.65
C SER A 175 -8.20 2.82 -15.76
N ALA A 176 -8.18 3.59 -14.68
CA ALA A 176 -7.44 4.82 -14.53
C ALA A 176 -6.92 4.98 -13.10
N MET A 177 -5.85 5.76 -12.92
CA MET A 177 -5.17 5.92 -11.65
C MET A 177 -5.05 7.39 -11.27
N ALA A 178 -5.67 7.77 -10.17
CA ALA A 178 -5.37 9.02 -9.48
C ALA A 178 -4.16 8.82 -8.54
N VAL A 179 -3.50 9.91 -8.13
CA VAL A 179 -2.33 9.86 -7.27
C VAL A 179 -2.50 10.83 -6.12
N VAL A 180 -2.20 10.37 -4.90
CA VAL A 180 -2.07 11.21 -3.71
C VAL A 180 -0.63 11.68 -3.62
N LEU A 181 -0.41 12.99 -3.64
CA LEU A 181 0.85 13.65 -3.35
C LEU A 181 0.74 14.22 -1.94
N GLN A 182 1.46 13.66 -0.98
CA GLN A 182 1.35 14.02 0.43
C GLN A 182 2.73 14.32 0.99
N GLU A 183 2.87 15.41 1.77
CA GLU A 183 4.11 15.70 2.50
C GLU A 183 4.52 14.49 3.35
N THR A 184 5.78 14.07 3.24
CA THR A 184 6.32 13.04 4.11
C THR A 184 6.53 13.60 5.51
N VAL A 185 5.71 13.19 6.46
CA VAL A 185 5.91 13.52 7.87
C VAL A 185 6.87 12.52 8.48
N THR A 186 8.09 12.97 8.76
CA THR A 186 9.06 12.16 9.50
C THR A 186 8.69 12.20 10.99
N GLY A 187 7.83 11.27 11.38
CA GLY A 187 7.46 11.09 12.77
C GLY A 187 8.49 10.29 13.55
N SER A 188 8.54 10.49 14.86
CA SER A 188 9.35 9.68 15.76
C SER A 188 8.74 8.29 15.97
N ARG A 189 7.44 8.18 15.79
CA ARG A 189 6.61 6.98 16.01
C ARG A 189 5.48 6.95 15.01
N SER A 190 5.18 5.76 14.50
CA SER A 190 4.13 5.56 13.51
C SER A 190 3.43 4.22 13.75
N GLY A 191 2.32 4.02 13.07
CA GLY A 191 1.63 2.73 13.19
C GLY A 191 0.30 2.68 12.46
N VAL A 192 -0.44 1.64 12.78
CA VAL A 192 -1.78 1.37 12.27
C VAL A 192 -2.70 1.16 13.45
N VAL A 193 -3.95 1.60 13.35
CA VAL A 193 -5.00 1.28 14.30
C VAL A 193 -6.21 0.73 13.58
N PHE A 194 -6.66 -0.43 14.03
CA PHE A 194 -7.92 -1.04 13.63
C PHE A 194 -8.98 -0.63 14.65
N SER A 195 -9.94 0.20 14.23
CA SER A 195 -11.02 0.66 15.12
C SER A 195 -11.86 -0.50 15.66
N GLN A 196 -11.86 -1.64 14.97
CA GLN A 196 -12.45 -2.88 15.38
C GLN A 196 -11.52 -4.05 15.03
N ASN A 197 -11.21 -4.92 16.01
CA ASN A 197 -10.46 -6.15 15.77
C ASN A 197 -11.30 -7.10 14.89
N PRO A 198 -10.79 -7.56 13.73
CA PRO A 198 -11.52 -8.49 12.87
C PRO A 198 -11.92 -9.81 13.57
N ASN A 199 -11.14 -10.24 14.56
CA ASN A 199 -11.37 -11.49 15.29
C ASN A 199 -12.22 -11.31 16.57
N ASP A 200 -12.28 -10.09 17.11
CA ASP A 200 -13.08 -9.77 18.31
C ASP A 200 -13.59 -8.33 18.23
N LYS A 201 -14.86 -8.19 17.88
CA LYS A 201 -15.50 -6.89 17.66
C LYS A 201 -15.55 -5.98 18.90
N THR A 202 -15.27 -6.50 20.08
CA THR A 202 -15.21 -5.74 21.35
C THR A 202 -13.89 -5.03 21.58
N GLN A 203 -12.90 -5.22 20.68
CA GLN A 203 -11.54 -4.76 20.83
C GLN A 203 -11.11 -3.80 19.72
N VAL A 204 -10.17 -2.91 20.07
CA VAL A 204 -9.34 -2.11 19.17
C VAL A 204 -7.93 -2.70 19.16
N ILE A 205 -7.28 -2.72 18.00
CA ILE A 205 -5.87 -3.11 17.88
C ILE A 205 -5.07 -1.90 17.41
N ILE A 206 -3.94 -1.63 18.09
CA ILE A 206 -2.95 -0.66 17.64
C ILE A 206 -1.63 -1.39 17.45
N GLU A 207 -1.03 -1.22 16.30
CA GLU A 207 0.33 -1.65 16.00
C GLU A 207 1.21 -0.42 15.84
N SER A 208 2.37 -0.41 16.52
CA SER A 208 3.22 0.77 16.59
C SER A 208 4.70 0.43 16.44
N VAL A 209 5.41 1.29 15.71
CA VAL A 209 6.85 1.19 15.46
C VAL A 209 7.52 2.55 15.70
N TYR A 210 8.83 2.55 15.92
CA TYR A 210 9.63 3.76 15.81
C TYR A 210 9.87 4.12 14.33
N GLY A 211 9.99 5.42 14.04
CA GLY A 211 10.28 5.93 12.70
C GLY A 211 9.08 5.91 11.76
N LEU A 212 9.32 5.60 10.50
CA LEU A 212 8.33 5.67 9.43
C LEU A 212 7.38 4.47 9.43
N ASN A 213 6.09 4.72 9.14
CA ASN A 213 5.05 3.69 9.06
C ASN A 213 5.31 2.63 7.98
N GLN A 214 6.11 2.96 6.97
CA GLN A 214 6.40 2.05 5.86
C GLN A 214 7.04 0.74 6.35
N GLY A 215 7.91 0.78 7.37
CA GLY A 215 8.52 -0.42 7.95
C GLY A 215 7.49 -1.42 8.47
N LEU A 216 6.41 -0.93 9.06
CA LEU A 216 5.28 -1.76 9.50
C LEU A 216 4.45 -2.27 8.32
N VAL A 217 4.07 -1.37 7.40
CA VAL A 217 3.21 -1.71 6.26
C VAL A 217 3.86 -2.74 5.33
N ASP A 218 5.17 -2.62 5.12
CA ASP A 218 5.95 -3.54 4.28
C ASP A 218 6.39 -4.81 5.03
N GLY A 219 6.08 -4.93 6.34
CA GLY A 219 6.46 -6.07 7.17
C GLY A 219 7.96 -6.19 7.45
N MET A 220 8.72 -5.10 7.31
CA MET A 220 10.17 -5.04 7.53
C MET A 220 10.56 -4.85 9.00
N VAL A 221 9.62 -4.36 9.81
CA VAL A 221 9.82 -4.07 11.23
C VAL A 221 8.67 -4.70 12.02
N GLU A 222 8.99 -5.45 13.08
CA GLU A 222 7.99 -6.03 13.97
C GLU A 222 7.38 -4.95 14.87
N PRO A 223 6.04 -4.82 14.94
CA PRO A 223 5.39 -3.80 15.75
C PRO A 223 5.14 -4.24 17.20
N ASP A 224 5.15 -3.27 18.11
CA ASP A 224 4.45 -3.40 19.37
C ASP A 224 2.95 -3.48 19.13
N ARG A 225 2.28 -4.41 19.79
CA ARG A 225 0.83 -4.60 19.63
C ARG A 225 0.09 -4.29 20.93
N TRP A 226 -0.87 -3.37 20.83
CA TRP A 226 -1.76 -2.99 21.91
C TRP A 226 -3.18 -3.48 21.58
N VAL A 227 -3.84 -4.03 22.58
CA VAL A 227 -5.27 -4.40 22.52
C VAL A 227 -6.02 -3.57 23.56
N LEU A 228 -7.06 -2.88 23.12
CA LEU A 228 -7.89 -2.04 23.98
C LEU A 228 -9.35 -2.52 23.95
N ASP A 229 -10.04 -2.37 25.07
CA ASP A 229 -11.50 -2.55 25.17
C ASP A 229 -12.19 -1.35 24.47
N ARG A 230 -13.10 -1.63 23.54
CA ARG A 230 -13.79 -0.59 22.76
C ARG A 230 -14.74 0.25 23.60
N ASP A 231 -15.47 -0.40 24.53
CA ASP A 231 -16.51 0.25 25.31
C ASP A 231 -15.91 0.99 26.51
N LYS A 232 -15.01 0.34 27.23
CA LYS A 232 -14.38 0.89 28.43
C LYS A 232 -13.22 1.85 28.11
N LYS A 233 -12.70 1.80 26.88
CA LYS A 233 -11.51 2.56 26.48
C LYS A 233 -10.34 2.32 27.44
N THR A 234 -10.05 1.06 27.76
CA THR A 234 -8.95 0.65 28.65
C THR A 234 -8.00 -0.28 27.89
N VAL A 235 -6.72 -0.20 28.22
CA VAL A 235 -5.71 -1.14 27.71
C VAL A 235 -5.93 -2.50 28.32
N LEU A 236 -6.20 -3.51 27.51
CA LEU A 236 -6.34 -4.91 27.91
C LEU A 236 -4.99 -5.63 27.94
N SER A 237 -4.17 -5.39 26.91
CA SER A 237 -2.84 -5.98 26.83
C SER A 237 -1.89 -5.14 25.96
N HIS A 238 -0.60 -5.29 26.23
CA HIS A 238 0.48 -4.78 25.40
C HIS A 238 1.50 -5.91 25.18
N LYS A 239 1.74 -6.25 23.92
CA LYS A 239 2.77 -7.20 23.54
C LYS A 239 3.92 -6.42 22.89
N PRO A 240 5.08 -6.28 23.56
CA PRO A 240 6.24 -5.62 22.99
C PRO A 240 6.86 -6.47 21.86
N ALA A 241 7.39 -5.81 20.86
CA ALA A 241 8.21 -6.41 19.81
C ALA A 241 9.68 -6.57 20.23
N GLN A 242 10.43 -7.36 19.46
CA GLN A 242 11.91 -7.30 19.49
C GLN A 242 12.33 -6.10 18.62
N ARG A 243 12.65 -4.97 19.26
CA ARG A 243 12.92 -3.69 18.59
C ARG A 243 14.41 -3.59 18.24
N GLU A 244 14.80 -4.18 17.12
CA GLU A 244 16.19 -4.15 16.64
C GLU A 244 16.42 -3.09 15.58
N HIS A 245 15.40 -2.85 14.75
CA HIS A 245 15.49 -1.98 13.59
C HIS A 245 14.33 -0.99 13.54
N TRP A 246 14.55 0.11 12.85
CA TRP A 246 13.52 1.09 12.48
C TRP A 246 13.69 1.53 11.04
N MET A 247 12.67 2.10 10.45
CA MET A 247 12.73 2.68 9.12
C MET A 247 12.84 4.18 9.20
N ILE A 248 13.85 4.74 8.53
CA ILE A 248 14.16 6.16 8.53
C ILE A 248 14.24 6.71 7.10
N PRO A 249 14.07 8.03 6.90
CA PRO A 249 14.33 8.66 5.61
C PRO A 249 15.82 8.56 5.27
N SER A 250 16.12 8.23 4.01
CA SER A 250 17.45 8.32 3.43
C SER A 250 17.54 9.41 2.36
N GLU A 251 18.70 9.61 1.74
CA GLU A 251 18.84 10.56 0.65
C GLU A 251 17.94 10.20 -0.55
N HIS A 252 17.77 8.91 -0.81
CA HIS A 252 17.01 8.38 -1.94
C HIS A 252 15.89 7.42 -1.50
N GLY A 253 14.89 7.95 -0.77
CA GLY A 253 13.78 7.15 -0.29
C GLY A 253 13.88 6.85 1.21
N VAL A 254 13.79 5.59 1.58
CA VAL A 254 13.82 5.13 2.98
C VAL A 254 14.82 3.98 3.13
N GLU A 255 15.34 3.81 4.35
CA GLU A 255 16.25 2.73 4.68
C GLU A 255 15.95 2.14 6.06
N THR A 256 16.32 0.88 6.23
CA THR A 256 16.27 0.21 7.53
C THR A 256 17.60 0.44 8.24
N ALA A 257 17.56 0.97 9.46
CA ALA A 257 18.73 1.20 10.30
C ALA A 257 18.57 0.49 11.65
N PRO A 258 19.66 0.18 12.37
CA PRO A 258 19.59 -0.28 13.76
C PRO A 258 18.88 0.75 14.62
N LEU A 259 17.98 0.28 15.50
CA LEU A 259 17.31 1.15 16.45
C LEU A 259 18.31 1.60 17.53
N PRO A 260 18.35 2.90 17.90
CA PRO A 260 19.17 3.39 19.01
C PRO A 260 18.90 2.64 20.32
N GLU A 261 19.94 2.32 21.08
CA GLU A 261 19.86 1.51 22.30
C GLU A 261 18.92 2.11 23.35
N ASP A 262 18.86 3.44 23.46
CA ASP A 262 17.98 4.13 24.40
C ASP A 262 16.49 3.98 24.07
N LEU A 263 16.16 3.61 22.81
CA LEU A 263 14.79 3.35 22.37
C LEU A 263 14.41 1.87 22.41
N SER A 264 15.36 0.95 22.30
CA SER A 264 15.09 -0.49 22.23
C SER A 264 14.34 -1.03 23.47
N GLY A 265 14.69 -0.49 24.66
CA GLY A 265 14.05 -0.85 25.94
C GLY A 265 12.70 -0.20 26.22
N ARG A 266 12.23 0.72 25.35
CA ARG A 266 10.99 1.48 25.60
C ARG A 266 9.95 1.17 24.49
N PRO A 267 8.65 1.11 24.84
CA PRO A 267 7.61 1.01 23.82
C PRO A 267 7.49 2.32 23.04
N PRO A 268 7.14 2.27 21.73
CA PRO A 268 6.90 3.47 20.93
C PRO A 268 5.77 4.36 21.48
N LEU A 269 4.81 3.75 22.17
CA LEU A 269 3.67 4.44 22.77
C LEU A 269 3.61 4.22 24.26
N ASN A 270 3.09 5.21 24.99
CA ASN A 270 2.56 5.02 26.34
C ASN A 270 1.03 4.83 26.30
N SER A 271 0.43 4.43 27.42
CA SER A 271 -1.01 4.16 27.50
C SER A 271 -1.88 5.37 27.14
N LYS A 272 -1.47 6.58 27.48
CA LYS A 272 -2.20 7.82 27.15
C LYS A 272 -2.21 8.08 25.64
N GLU A 273 -1.10 7.86 24.98
CA GLU A 273 -0.98 7.97 23.52
C GLU A 273 -1.80 6.90 22.81
N ALA A 274 -1.76 5.65 23.30
CA ALA A 274 -2.59 4.57 22.78
C ALA A 274 -4.09 4.89 22.86
N LEU A 275 -4.55 5.51 23.97
CA LEU A 275 -5.94 5.98 24.09
C LEU A 275 -6.26 7.11 23.11
N GLY A 276 -5.35 8.06 22.90
CA GLY A 276 -5.52 9.14 21.92
C GLY A 276 -5.64 8.62 20.48
N ILE A 277 -4.86 7.59 20.13
CA ILE A 277 -4.95 6.90 18.82
C ILE A 277 -6.26 6.12 18.70
N CYS A 278 -6.73 5.49 19.78
CA CYS A 278 -8.04 4.84 19.81
C CYS A 278 -9.18 5.83 19.56
N ASP A 279 -9.15 7.01 20.20
CA ASP A 279 -10.14 8.08 19.96
C ASP A 279 -10.09 8.59 18.52
N LEU A 280 -8.90 8.71 17.91
CA LEU A 280 -8.75 9.03 16.49
C LEU A 280 -9.46 8.00 15.61
N ALA A 281 -9.26 6.70 15.89
CA ALA A 281 -9.88 5.62 15.14
C ALA A 281 -11.42 5.63 15.26
N PHE A 282 -11.97 5.91 16.43
CA PHE A 282 -13.41 6.05 16.64
C PHE A 282 -14.01 7.26 15.93
N ARG A 283 -13.31 8.38 15.90
CA ARG A 283 -13.72 9.55 15.10
C ARG A 283 -13.75 9.20 13.61
N ALA A 284 -12.75 8.46 13.11
CA ALA A 284 -12.72 8.00 11.72
C ALA A 284 -13.88 7.02 11.44
N GLU A 285 -14.15 6.06 12.33
CA GLU A 285 -15.27 5.12 12.22
C GLU A 285 -16.62 5.85 12.19
N ALA A 286 -16.80 6.86 13.04
CA ALA A 286 -18.01 7.68 13.06
C ALA A 286 -18.21 8.46 11.75
N LEU A 287 -17.15 9.01 11.19
CA LEU A 287 -17.16 9.73 9.92
C LEU A 287 -17.56 8.82 8.76
N PHE A 288 -16.94 7.65 8.65
CA PHE A 288 -17.16 6.71 7.55
C PHE A 288 -18.32 5.74 7.77
N LYS A 289 -18.91 5.71 8.98
CA LYS A 289 -19.99 4.79 9.40
C LYS A 289 -19.63 3.32 9.20
N ALA A 290 -18.37 2.98 9.31
CA ALA A 290 -17.83 1.64 9.17
C ALA A 290 -16.49 1.54 9.92
N PRO A 291 -16.14 0.36 10.47
CA PRO A 291 -14.83 0.14 11.08
C PRO A 291 -13.67 0.53 10.15
N GLN A 292 -12.66 1.20 10.71
CA GLN A 292 -11.56 1.77 9.95
C GLN A 292 -10.21 1.18 10.35
N ASP A 293 -9.36 1.00 9.35
CA ASP A 293 -7.93 0.78 9.41
C ASP A 293 -7.26 2.13 9.11
N VAL A 294 -6.61 2.72 10.13
CA VAL A 294 -6.05 4.08 10.02
C VAL A 294 -4.54 4.03 10.21
N GLU A 295 -3.81 4.50 9.20
CA GLU A 295 -2.37 4.74 9.28
C GLU A 295 -2.12 6.11 9.93
N TRP A 296 -1.22 6.15 10.91
CA TRP A 296 -0.92 7.36 11.67
C TRP A 296 0.57 7.53 11.91
N THR A 297 0.98 8.76 12.22
CA THR A 297 2.34 9.10 12.69
C THR A 297 2.29 10.22 13.71
N ILE A 298 3.24 10.22 14.65
CA ILE A 298 3.40 11.27 15.66
C ILE A 298 4.70 12.02 15.40
N LYS A 299 4.59 13.33 15.20
CA LYS A 299 5.72 14.25 15.07
C LYS A 299 5.52 15.44 16.00
N ASN A 300 6.50 15.70 16.87
CA ASN A 300 6.45 16.81 17.84
C ASN A 300 5.13 16.81 18.64
N ASP A 301 4.77 15.65 19.19
CA ASP A 301 3.52 15.37 19.92
C ASP A 301 2.21 15.64 19.17
N THR A 302 2.30 15.89 17.87
CA THR A 302 1.15 16.04 16.99
C THR A 302 0.89 14.74 16.26
N LEU A 303 -0.34 14.21 16.41
CA LEU A 303 -0.82 13.01 15.73
C LEU A 303 -1.36 13.38 14.35
N TYR A 304 -0.82 12.76 13.30
CA TYR A 304 -1.24 12.90 11.91
C TYR A 304 -1.87 11.62 11.40
N VAL A 305 -2.91 11.75 10.59
CA VAL A 305 -3.48 10.65 9.80
C VAL A 305 -2.81 10.63 8.45
N LEU A 306 -2.24 9.49 8.08
CA LEU A 306 -1.60 9.29 6.77
C LEU A 306 -2.56 8.71 5.75
N GLN A 307 -3.43 7.78 6.16
CA GLN A 307 -4.42 7.10 5.34
C GLN A 307 -5.51 6.50 6.23
N SER A 308 -6.72 6.33 5.70
CA SER A 308 -7.78 5.55 6.32
C SER A 308 -8.52 4.74 5.25
N ARG A 309 -8.92 3.52 5.61
CA ARG A 309 -9.73 2.65 4.76
C ARG A 309 -10.69 1.80 5.61
N PRO A 310 -11.83 1.39 5.05
CA PRO A 310 -12.72 0.45 5.73
C PRO A 310 -12.01 -0.89 6.00
N ILE A 311 -12.28 -1.48 7.16
CA ILE A 311 -11.88 -2.85 7.44
C ILE A 311 -12.79 -3.77 6.63
N THR A 312 -12.23 -4.39 5.60
CA THR A 312 -12.93 -5.44 4.86
C THR A 312 -12.72 -6.76 5.61
N THR A 313 -13.75 -7.23 6.31
CA THR A 313 -13.75 -8.60 6.83
C THR A 313 -13.77 -9.53 5.63
N LEU A 314 -12.65 -10.19 5.35
CA LEU A 314 -12.65 -11.37 4.50
C LEU A 314 -13.50 -12.39 5.25
N SER A 315 -14.75 -12.59 4.83
CA SER A 315 -15.48 -13.79 5.22
C SER A 315 -14.59 -14.97 4.83
N PRO A 316 -14.37 -15.96 5.71
CA PRO A 316 -13.66 -17.16 5.32
C PRO A 316 -14.57 -17.86 4.29
N SER A 317 -14.38 -17.55 3.01
CA SER A 317 -14.89 -18.39 1.95
C SER A 317 -14.03 -19.66 2.00
N GLU A 318 -14.66 -20.80 2.21
CA GLU A 318 -14.05 -22.15 2.22
C GLU A 318 -13.44 -22.55 0.87
N THR A 319 -13.13 -21.62 0.01
CA THR A 319 -12.37 -21.87 -1.21
C THR A 319 -10.89 -21.94 -0.83
N GLN A 320 -10.28 -23.10 -1.03
CA GLN A 320 -8.83 -23.34 -1.02
C GLN A 320 -8.13 -22.50 -2.11
N ASP A 321 -8.35 -21.20 -2.13
CA ASP A 321 -7.76 -20.32 -3.11
C ASP A 321 -6.38 -19.87 -2.62
N LYS A 322 -5.34 -20.50 -3.17
CA LYS A 322 -3.93 -20.16 -2.91
C LYS A 322 -3.62 -18.68 -3.16
N ARG A 323 -4.47 -17.95 -3.89
CA ARG A 323 -4.33 -16.54 -4.23
C ARG A 323 -4.68 -15.61 -3.05
N ALA A 324 -5.72 -15.93 -2.28
CA ALA A 324 -6.05 -15.21 -1.04
C ALA A 324 -4.90 -15.31 -0.01
N TRP A 325 -4.22 -16.47 0.04
CA TRP A 325 -3.03 -16.68 0.83
C TRP A 325 -1.86 -15.81 0.35
N TYR A 326 -1.62 -15.72 -0.95
CA TYR A 326 -0.55 -14.89 -1.54
C TYR A 326 -0.75 -13.39 -1.25
N LEU A 327 -1.98 -12.90 -1.33
CA LEU A 327 -2.32 -11.51 -1.01
C LEU A 327 -2.25 -11.20 0.50
N SER A 328 -2.49 -12.20 1.36
CA SER A 328 -2.34 -12.08 2.81
C SER A 328 -0.88 -12.14 3.28
N LEU A 329 0.00 -12.82 2.53
CA LEU A 329 1.43 -12.94 2.82
C LEU A 329 2.16 -11.58 2.84
N HIS A 330 1.77 -10.65 1.99
CA HIS A 330 2.36 -9.31 1.96
C HIS A 330 2.05 -8.47 3.21
N ARG A 331 1.21 -8.95 4.12
CA ARG A 331 0.74 -8.20 5.29
C ARG A 331 1.16 -8.76 6.64
N SER A 332 1.76 -9.91 6.70
CA SER A 332 2.10 -10.53 7.98
C SER A 332 3.56 -10.92 8.02
N PHE A 333 4.35 -10.15 8.75
CA PHE A 333 5.74 -10.48 9.08
C PHE A 333 5.87 -11.90 9.64
N LYS A 334 4.91 -12.33 10.47
CA LYS A 334 4.86 -13.68 11.01
C LYS A 334 4.74 -14.73 9.90
N ASN A 335 3.89 -14.52 8.91
CA ASN A 335 3.72 -15.45 7.80
C ASN A 335 4.99 -15.53 6.93
N LEU A 336 5.71 -14.41 6.79
CA LEU A 336 7.00 -14.38 6.08
C LEU A 336 8.10 -15.09 6.88
N GLN A 337 8.14 -14.93 8.18
CA GLN A 337 9.04 -15.71 9.06
C GLN A 337 8.71 -17.20 9.01
N ASP A 338 7.43 -17.58 9.15
CA ASP A 338 7.01 -18.97 9.07
C ASP A 338 7.34 -19.57 7.70
N LEU A 339 7.15 -18.82 6.61
CA LEU A 339 7.54 -19.24 5.27
C LEU A 339 9.06 -19.39 5.13
N ARG A 340 9.83 -18.45 5.65
CA ARG A 340 11.29 -18.52 5.66
C ARG A 340 11.77 -19.75 6.42
N ASN A 341 11.26 -19.99 7.61
CA ASN A 341 11.60 -21.15 8.41
C ASN A 341 11.22 -22.46 7.69
N THR A 342 10.06 -22.49 7.04
CA THR A 342 9.64 -23.65 6.24
C THR A 342 10.62 -23.91 5.08
N ILE A 343 11.06 -22.86 4.40
CA ILE A 343 12.03 -22.98 3.29
C ILE A 343 13.38 -23.45 3.82
N GLU A 344 13.92 -22.79 4.84
CA GLU A 344 15.26 -23.06 5.38
C GLU A 344 15.35 -24.39 6.14
N GLU A 345 14.33 -24.73 6.95
CA GLU A 345 14.39 -25.90 7.85
C GLU A 345 13.75 -27.18 7.25
N THR A 346 12.88 -27.03 6.23
CA THR A 346 12.17 -28.18 5.66
C THR A 346 12.49 -28.37 4.19
N LEU A 347 12.21 -27.37 3.34
CA LEU A 347 12.30 -27.55 1.89
C LEU A 347 13.74 -27.69 1.38
N ILE A 348 14.67 -26.86 1.86
CA ILE A 348 16.08 -26.94 1.44
C ILE A 348 16.72 -28.26 1.89
N PRO A 349 16.56 -28.76 3.14
CA PRO A 349 17.06 -30.07 3.54
C PRO A 349 16.45 -31.23 2.76
N GLU A 350 15.12 -31.22 2.53
CA GLU A 350 14.43 -32.26 1.76
C GLU A 350 14.91 -32.29 0.29
N MET A 351 15.02 -31.12 -0.37
CA MET A 351 15.53 -31.02 -1.72
C MET A 351 17.00 -31.48 -1.82
N THR A 352 17.80 -31.10 -0.81
CA THR A 352 19.21 -31.51 -0.75
C THR A 352 19.36 -33.02 -0.56
N LYS A 353 18.52 -33.60 0.29
CA LYS A 353 18.48 -35.05 0.47
C LYS A 353 18.05 -35.76 -0.81
N THR A 354 16.95 -35.33 -1.43
CA THR A 354 16.45 -35.89 -2.69
C THR A 354 17.49 -35.79 -3.81
N ALA A 355 18.20 -34.63 -3.91
CA ALA A 355 19.27 -34.47 -4.88
C ALA A 355 20.44 -35.43 -4.64
N LYS A 356 20.82 -35.68 -3.37
CA LYS A 356 21.84 -36.66 -3.02
C LYS A 356 21.40 -38.09 -3.34
N ASP A 357 20.16 -38.44 -2.93
CA ASP A 357 19.58 -39.76 -3.21
C ASP A 357 19.50 -40.05 -4.73
N LEU A 358 19.17 -39.02 -5.53
CA LEU A 358 19.19 -39.14 -6.99
C LEU A 358 20.59 -39.22 -7.58
N ALA A 359 21.57 -38.50 -7.01
CA ALA A 359 22.96 -38.55 -7.46
C ALA A 359 23.68 -39.90 -7.12
N GLU A 360 23.22 -40.58 -6.08
CA GLU A 360 23.72 -41.89 -5.66
C GLU A 360 23.03 -43.06 -6.42
N GLN A 361 21.94 -42.80 -7.16
CA GLN A 361 21.30 -43.82 -8.00
C GLN A 361 22.18 -44.08 -9.22
N ASP A 362 22.63 -45.32 -9.33
CA ASP A 362 23.39 -45.81 -10.51
C ASP A 362 22.45 -45.83 -11.72
N ILE A 363 22.60 -44.83 -12.59
CA ILE A 363 21.78 -44.66 -13.82
C ILE A 363 21.90 -45.87 -14.76
N MET A 364 22.92 -46.71 -14.62
CA MET A 364 23.16 -47.91 -15.41
C MET A 364 22.24 -49.08 -14.99
N VAL A 365 21.55 -48.99 -13.86
CA VAL A 365 20.60 -50.00 -13.36
C VAL A 365 19.17 -49.75 -13.77
N LEU A 366 18.85 -48.56 -14.26
CA LEU A 366 17.55 -48.22 -14.84
C LEU A 366 17.49 -48.72 -16.30
N SER A 367 17.43 -50.03 -16.46
CA SER A 367 17.13 -50.64 -17.76
C SER A 367 15.67 -50.36 -18.14
N ASP A 368 15.47 -50.06 -19.41
CA ASP A 368 14.19 -49.90 -20.08
C ASP A 368 13.10 -50.88 -19.55
N ARG A 369 12.09 -50.32 -18.92
CA ARG A 369 10.77 -50.94 -18.79
C ARG A 369 9.70 -49.95 -19.23
#